data_d297fef69cb52aa11a568ec9f30e4d31
#
_entry.id   d297fef69cb52aa11a568ec9f30e4d31
#
_cell.length_a   1.000
_cell.length_b   1.000
_cell.length_c   1.000
_cell.angle_alpha   90.00
_cell.angle_beta   90.00
_cell.angle_gamma   90.00
#
_symmetry.space_group_name_H-M   'P 1'
#
loop_
_entity.id
_entity.type
_entity.pdbx_description
1 polymer ?
#
loop_
_entity_poly.entity_id
_entity_poly.type
_entity_poly.pdbx_seq_one_letter_code
_entity_poly.pdbx_strand_id
1 'polypeptide(L)'
;MLDRLIKQQQLVGSLTRRSFTIAAAGTSFTMAFLSSSLAMAASQAGSVDAPVFDPTIWFQIDRDGVVTVNIAKAEMGQHIGTALARIVADELEVNWSSVRLNYVDTDPKWGTMITGGSWSVWQSFDPLSRAGAAGRIALIDEAARLLGVNAADCQARDGSVTAGSKSISYAEIVRTGKLGRTFTPEALQAIVLKKPDQRRLIGHDVQAVDVPSKTNGAAIYGIDAVVGGMVYARPRIPPTRYGSSVLSIDDSAARKVKGYI
;
A
#
# COMPACT_ATOMS: atom_id res chain seq x y z
N MET A 1 24.20 -17.85 -5.73
CA MET A 1 23.65 -16.53 -5.37
C MET A 1 22.46 -16.20 -6.28
N LEU A 2 22.58 -16.38 -7.58
CA LEU A 2 21.47 -16.20 -8.55
C LEU A 2 20.27 -17.11 -8.24
N ASP A 3 20.51 -18.39 -7.91
CA ASP A 3 19.45 -19.35 -7.54
C ASP A 3 18.66 -18.97 -6.28
N ARG A 4 19.28 -18.29 -5.32
CA ARG A 4 18.53 -17.74 -4.16
C ARG A 4 17.64 -16.56 -4.53
N LEU A 5 18.09 -15.70 -5.44
CA LEU A 5 17.31 -14.56 -5.94
C LEU A 5 16.14 -15.05 -6.80
N ILE A 6 16.36 -16.07 -7.63
CA ILE A 6 15.30 -16.69 -8.45
C ILE A 6 14.25 -17.40 -7.56
N LYS A 7 14.67 -18.10 -6.50
CA LYS A 7 13.73 -18.68 -5.51
C LYS A 7 12.98 -17.61 -4.73
N GLN A 8 13.60 -16.47 -4.40
CA GLN A 8 12.89 -15.35 -3.79
C GLN A 8 11.89 -14.68 -4.76
N GLN A 9 12.21 -14.59 -6.04
CA GLN A 9 11.27 -14.10 -7.06
C GLN A 9 10.05 -15.02 -7.22
N GLN A 10 10.24 -16.34 -7.13
CA GLN A 10 9.11 -17.30 -7.16
C GLN A 10 8.21 -17.19 -5.92
N LEU A 11 8.75 -16.75 -4.78
CA LEU A 11 7.97 -16.48 -3.57
C LEU A 11 7.13 -15.20 -3.68
N VAL A 12 7.56 -14.21 -4.47
CA VAL A 12 6.81 -12.96 -4.71
C VAL A 12 5.72 -13.13 -5.77
N GLY A 13 5.88 -14.09 -6.68
CA GLY A 13 4.91 -14.39 -7.75
C GLY A 13 3.74 -15.28 -7.34
N SER A 14 3.79 -15.91 -6.16
CA SER A 14 2.72 -16.81 -5.73
C SER A 14 1.84 -16.15 -4.68
N LEU A 15 0.78 -15.47 -5.12
CA LEU A 15 -0.38 -15.14 -4.28
C LEU A 15 -1.07 -16.42 -3.71
N THR A 16 -0.50 -17.58 -3.94
CA THR A 16 -1.08 -18.92 -3.72
C THR A 16 -1.31 -19.32 -2.27
N ARG A 17 -1.00 -18.47 -1.27
CA ARG A 17 -1.23 -18.78 0.15
C ARG A 17 -1.78 -17.61 0.97
N ARG A 18 -2.31 -16.59 0.33
CA ARG A 18 -2.83 -15.41 1.04
C ARG A 18 -4.30 -15.22 0.73
N SER A 19 -5.13 -15.33 1.74
CA SER A 19 -6.52 -14.90 1.65
C SER A 19 -6.57 -13.38 1.64
N PHE A 20 -7.44 -12.82 0.82
CA PHE A 20 -7.72 -11.39 0.81
C PHE A 20 -8.99 -11.14 1.60
N THR A 21 -8.90 -10.41 2.69
CA THR A 21 -10.05 -10.12 3.55
C THR A 21 -10.41 -8.65 3.46
N ILE A 22 -11.67 -8.36 3.21
CA ILE A 22 -12.24 -7.04 3.30
C ILE A 22 -12.97 -6.96 4.62
N ALA A 23 -12.57 -6.04 5.47
CA ALA A 23 -13.20 -5.83 6.76
C ALA A 23 -13.53 -4.35 6.97
N ALA A 24 -14.71 -4.08 7.47
CA ALA A 24 -15.09 -2.78 7.97
C ALA A 24 -15.15 -2.84 9.50
N ALA A 25 -14.34 -2.04 10.17
CA ALA A 25 -14.41 -1.87 11.61
C ALA A 25 -14.80 -0.44 11.91
N GLY A 26 -16.06 -0.28 12.25
CA GLY A 26 -16.66 0.94 12.81
C GLY A 26 -16.47 2.24 12.03
N THR A 27 -15.30 2.55 11.50
CA THR A 27 -14.98 3.84 10.88
C THR A 27 -14.21 3.79 9.57
N SER A 28 -13.65 2.64 9.19
CA SER A 28 -12.81 2.51 7.99
C SER A 28 -13.06 1.20 7.27
N PHE A 29 -13.00 1.24 5.96
CA PHE A 29 -12.96 0.07 5.10
C PHE A 29 -11.51 -0.27 4.78
N THR A 30 -11.11 -1.48 5.08
CA THR A 30 -9.73 -1.90 4.97
C THR A 30 -9.62 -3.25 4.26
N MET A 31 -8.73 -3.36 3.28
CA MET A 31 -8.47 -4.58 2.54
C MET A 31 -7.11 -5.16 2.90
N ALA A 32 -7.10 -6.39 3.42
CA ALA A 32 -5.91 -7.10 3.89
C ALA A 32 -5.61 -8.36 3.09
N PHE A 33 -4.33 -8.62 2.87
CA PHE A 33 -3.83 -9.93 2.50
C PHE A 33 -3.42 -10.66 3.79
N LEU A 34 -4.22 -11.61 4.26
CA LEU A 34 -3.93 -12.39 5.47
C LEU A 34 -3.22 -13.69 5.12
N SER A 35 -2.13 -13.99 5.81
CA SER A 35 -1.64 -15.36 5.96
C SER A 35 -2.37 -16.00 7.14
N SER A 36 -2.70 -17.29 7.02
CA SER A 36 -3.47 -18.05 8.02
C SER A 36 -2.84 -18.11 9.43
N SER A 37 -1.56 -17.75 9.57
CA SER A 37 -0.87 -17.64 10.85
C SER A 37 -1.03 -16.28 11.55
N LEU A 38 -1.43 -15.23 10.84
CA LEU A 38 -1.64 -13.88 11.41
C LEU A 38 -3.09 -13.67 11.88
N ALA A 39 -4.04 -14.43 11.35
CA ALA A 39 -5.45 -14.35 11.78
C ALA A 39 -5.64 -14.70 13.27
N MET A 40 -4.74 -15.50 13.86
CA MET A 40 -4.78 -15.85 15.29
C MET A 40 -4.18 -14.76 16.19
N ALA A 41 -3.29 -13.91 15.69
CA ALA A 41 -2.68 -12.83 16.47
C ALA A 41 -3.56 -11.58 16.53
N ALA A 42 -4.39 -11.34 15.52
CA ALA A 42 -5.30 -10.20 15.49
C ALA A 42 -6.48 -10.32 16.49
N SER A 43 -6.76 -11.53 17.01
CA SER A 43 -7.85 -11.76 17.97
C SER A 43 -7.51 -11.46 19.43
N GLN A 44 -6.26 -11.07 19.76
CA GLN A 44 -5.82 -10.82 21.13
C GLN A 44 -5.45 -9.37 21.46
N ALA A 45 -5.59 -8.44 20.52
CA ALA A 45 -5.42 -7.02 20.81
C ALA A 45 -6.75 -6.44 21.34
N GLY A 46 -6.89 -6.39 22.66
CA GLY A 46 -8.02 -5.77 23.35
C GLY A 46 -8.15 -4.29 23.06
N SER A 47 -9.39 -3.90 22.82
CA SER A 47 -10.03 -2.58 22.88
C SER A 47 -9.17 -1.36 23.16
N VAL A 48 -9.18 -0.38 22.29
CA VAL A 48 -9.54 1.02 22.52
C VAL A 48 -9.67 1.73 21.16
N ASP A 49 -10.82 2.32 20.87
CA ASP A 49 -11.18 3.45 19.99
C ASP A 49 -10.27 3.91 18.82
N ALA A 50 -9.60 3.04 18.13
CA ALA A 50 -9.07 3.30 16.80
C ALA A 50 -9.31 2.08 15.91
N PRO A 51 -9.70 2.23 14.65
CA PRO A 51 -9.74 1.10 13.74
C PRO A 51 -8.31 0.61 13.53
N VAL A 52 -7.90 -0.34 14.34
CA VAL A 52 -6.60 -0.99 14.18
C VAL A 52 -6.73 -1.95 13.02
N PHE A 53 -6.18 -1.56 11.89
CA PHE A 53 -6.08 -2.45 10.80
C PHE A 53 -4.67 -2.90 10.54
N ASP A 54 -4.61 -4.19 10.40
CA ASP A 54 -3.41 -4.91 10.07
C ASP A 54 -2.79 -4.32 8.80
N PRO A 55 -1.54 -3.95 8.89
CA PRO A 55 -0.76 -3.37 7.84
C PRO A 55 -0.44 -4.28 6.63
N THR A 56 -1.04 -5.44 6.51
CA THR A 56 -1.04 -6.21 5.26
C THR A 56 -1.93 -5.62 4.18
N ILE A 57 -2.48 -4.47 4.42
CA ILE A 57 -3.47 -3.77 3.63
C ILE A 57 -2.82 -2.74 2.72
N TRP A 58 -3.23 -2.75 1.45
CA TRP A 58 -2.71 -1.81 0.48
C TRP A 58 -3.42 -0.47 0.48
N PHE A 59 -4.65 -0.39 0.95
CA PHE A 59 -5.38 0.87 1.10
C PHE A 59 -6.49 0.76 2.14
N GLN A 60 -6.97 1.90 2.58
CA GLN A 60 -8.16 2.04 3.41
C GLN A 60 -9.05 3.17 2.89
N ILE A 61 -10.34 3.10 3.18
CA ILE A 61 -11.31 4.17 2.93
C ILE A 61 -11.92 4.53 4.28
N ASP A 62 -11.84 5.80 4.63
CA ASP A 62 -12.43 6.30 5.87
C ASP A 62 -13.91 6.71 5.70
N ARG A 63 -14.52 7.16 6.80
CA ARG A 63 -15.92 7.61 6.83
C ARG A 63 -16.21 8.83 5.95
N ASP A 64 -15.20 9.60 5.60
CA ASP A 64 -15.32 10.78 4.75
C ASP A 64 -15.05 10.45 3.28
N GLY A 65 -14.73 9.19 2.98
CA GLY A 65 -14.45 8.70 1.64
C GLY A 65 -13.01 8.99 1.18
N VAL A 66 -12.12 9.38 2.09
CA VAL A 66 -10.71 9.54 1.80
C VAL A 66 -10.07 8.16 1.66
N VAL A 67 -9.35 7.97 0.58
CA VAL A 67 -8.64 6.73 0.26
C VAL A 67 -7.16 6.91 0.57
N THR A 68 -6.68 6.26 1.62
CA THR A 68 -5.26 6.24 1.98
C THR A 68 -4.60 5.00 1.42
N VAL A 69 -3.62 5.17 0.55
CA VAL A 69 -2.86 4.08 -0.05
C VAL A 69 -1.52 3.92 0.65
N ASN A 70 -1.23 2.70 1.09
CA ASN A 70 0.01 2.34 1.76
C ASN A 70 1.12 2.10 0.73
N ILE A 71 2.19 2.88 0.84
CA ILE A 71 3.32 2.88 -0.09
C ILE A 71 4.52 2.20 0.56
N ALA A 72 4.81 1.00 0.09
CA ALA A 72 5.94 0.18 0.56
C ALA A 72 7.21 0.37 -0.28
N LYS A 73 7.36 1.51 -0.93
CA LYS A 73 8.54 1.89 -1.71
C LYS A 73 9.00 3.27 -1.29
N ALA A 74 10.32 3.47 -1.24
CA ALA A 74 10.91 4.74 -0.81
C ALA A 74 10.67 5.84 -1.86
N GLU A 75 10.25 7.01 -1.37
CA GLU A 75 10.19 8.24 -2.15
C GLU A 75 11.56 8.94 -2.07
N MET A 76 12.14 9.24 -3.20
CA MET A 76 13.43 9.94 -3.32
C MET A 76 13.41 10.99 -4.44
N GLY A 77 12.22 11.54 -4.72
CA GLY A 77 11.98 12.58 -5.73
C GLY A 77 11.35 12.07 -7.03
N GLN A 78 11.12 10.75 -7.17
CA GLN A 78 10.63 10.13 -8.40
C GLN A 78 9.11 9.93 -8.46
N HIS A 79 8.34 10.43 -7.49
CA HIS A 79 6.88 10.33 -7.39
C HIS A 79 6.35 8.89 -7.36
N ILE A 80 7.07 7.96 -6.74
CA ILE A 80 6.65 6.55 -6.68
C ILE A 80 5.30 6.39 -5.96
N GLY A 81 5.06 7.14 -4.89
CA GLY A 81 3.80 7.10 -4.16
C GLY A 81 2.61 7.45 -5.05
N THR A 82 2.72 8.53 -5.82
CA THR A 82 1.70 8.92 -6.80
C THR A 82 1.46 7.81 -7.84
N ALA A 83 2.52 7.20 -8.36
CA ALA A 83 2.42 6.14 -9.36
C ALA A 83 1.69 4.92 -8.81
N LEU A 84 2.04 4.46 -7.60
CA LEU A 84 1.42 3.29 -6.97
C LEU A 84 -0.03 3.56 -6.54
N ALA A 85 -0.30 4.74 -6.00
CA ALA A 85 -1.67 5.13 -5.62
C ALA A 85 -2.61 5.21 -6.82
N ARG A 86 -2.11 5.66 -7.98
CA ARG A 86 -2.90 5.68 -9.24
C ARG A 86 -3.37 4.30 -9.65
N ILE A 87 -2.56 3.27 -9.44
CA ILE A 87 -2.91 1.88 -9.79
C ILE A 87 -4.13 1.43 -8.97
N VAL A 88 -4.09 1.66 -7.65
CA VAL A 88 -5.23 1.33 -6.78
C VAL A 88 -6.45 2.17 -7.12
N ALA A 89 -6.28 3.49 -7.22
CA ALA A 89 -7.36 4.44 -7.42
C ALA A 89 -8.11 4.23 -8.74
N ASP A 90 -7.37 3.89 -9.80
CA ASP A 90 -7.96 3.62 -11.11
C ASP A 90 -8.90 2.41 -11.08
N GLU A 91 -8.45 1.28 -10.54
CA GLU A 91 -9.26 0.07 -10.42
C GLU A 91 -10.39 0.23 -9.39
N LEU A 92 -10.16 0.99 -8.33
CA LEU A 92 -11.14 1.24 -7.27
C LEU A 92 -12.24 2.25 -7.69
N GLU A 93 -12.05 2.98 -8.79
CA GLU A 93 -12.98 4.02 -9.28
C GLU A 93 -13.21 5.16 -8.29
N VAL A 94 -12.16 5.64 -7.65
CA VAL A 94 -12.24 6.78 -6.73
C VAL A 94 -11.85 8.08 -7.40
N ASN A 95 -12.33 9.18 -6.83
CA ASN A 95 -11.88 10.51 -7.23
C ASN A 95 -10.43 10.73 -6.80
N TRP A 96 -9.57 11.17 -7.72
CA TRP A 96 -8.16 11.37 -7.43
C TRP A 96 -7.89 12.37 -6.30
N SER A 97 -8.73 13.39 -6.16
CA SER A 97 -8.60 14.37 -5.08
C SER A 97 -8.82 13.80 -3.68
N SER A 98 -9.50 12.65 -3.57
CA SER A 98 -9.72 11.94 -2.32
C SER A 98 -8.57 11.02 -1.93
N VAL A 99 -7.54 10.89 -2.77
CA VAL A 99 -6.42 9.97 -2.53
C VAL A 99 -5.36 10.61 -1.63
N ARG A 100 -4.85 9.84 -0.68
CA ARG A 100 -3.73 10.20 0.21
C ARG A 100 -2.68 9.10 0.18
N LEU A 101 -1.43 9.48 0.40
CA LEU A 101 -0.29 8.57 0.47
C LEU A 101 0.11 8.34 1.92
N ASN A 102 0.32 7.09 2.28
CA ASN A 102 0.92 6.71 3.55
C ASN A 102 2.19 5.89 3.28
N TYR A 103 3.36 6.49 3.49
CA TYR A 103 4.62 5.77 3.40
C TYR A 103 4.82 4.96 4.67
N VAL A 104 4.86 3.64 4.52
CA VAL A 104 4.86 2.71 5.64
C VAL A 104 6.28 2.42 6.12
N ASP A 105 6.41 2.15 7.41
CA ASP A 105 7.65 1.71 8.02
C ASP A 105 8.09 0.33 7.48
N THR A 106 9.38 0.03 7.61
CA THR A 106 9.94 -1.26 7.19
C THR A 106 9.38 -2.38 8.05
N ASP A 107 8.69 -3.31 7.39
CA ASP A 107 8.11 -4.48 8.03
C ASP A 107 8.05 -5.65 7.02
N PRO A 108 8.42 -6.87 7.43
CA PRO A 108 8.36 -8.06 6.57
C PRO A 108 7.00 -8.34 5.91
N LYS A 109 5.91 -7.88 6.52
CA LYS A 109 4.55 -8.01 5.98
C LYS A 109 4.37 -7.36 4.61
N TRP A 110 5.13 -6.32 4.29
CA TRP A 110 5.09 -5.64 2.99
C TRP A 110 5.83 -6.40 1.89
N GLY A 111 6.56 -7.46 2.24
CA GLY A 111 7.40 -8.20 1.30
C GLY A 111 8.63 -7.41 0.92
N THR A 112 8.99 -7.39 -0.36
CA THR A 112 10.18 -6.70 -0.86
C THR A 112 9.96 -5.20 -0.95
N MET A 113 10.56 -4.43 -0.05
CA MET A 113 10.47 -2.96 -0.01
C MET A 113 11.61 -2.26 -0.76
N ILE A 114 12.52 -3.00 -1.38
CA ILE A 114 13.65 -2.44 -2.15
C ILE A 114 13.13 -1.51 -3.24
N THR A 115 13.70 -0.30 -3.28
CA THR A 115 13.43 0.71 -4.31
C THR A 115 14.68 0.88 -5.16
N GLY A 116 14.62 0.40 -6.40
CA GLY A 116 15.77 0.41 -7.33
C GLY A 116 15.51 -0.47 -8.55
N GLY A 117 16.42 -0.47 -9.51
CA GLY A 117 16.37 -1.32 -10.70
C GLY A 117 15.13 -1.13 -11.59
N SER A 118 14.40 -0.04 -11.43
CA SER A 118 13.12 0.26 -12.13
C SER A 118 12.02 -0.78 -11.86
N TRP A 119 12.06 -1.46 -10.72
CA TRP A 119 11.14 -2.56 -10.41
C TRP A 119 9.87 -2.11 -9.67
N SER A 120 9.87 -0.95 -9.05
CA SER A 120 8.82 -0.55 -8.10
C SER A 120 7.42 -0.59 -8.70
N VAL A 121 7.21 -0.01 -9.88
CA VAL A 121 5.91 -0.05 -10.56
C VAL A 121 5.64 -1.45 -11.11
N TRP A 122 6.61 -2.04 -11.80
CA TRP A 122 6.46 -3.36 -12.43
C TRP A 122 6.06 -4.45 -11.42
N GLN A 123 6.72 -4.51 -10.26
CA GLN A 123 6.40 -5.50 -9.23
C GLN A 123 5.08 -5.24 -8.52
N SER A 124 4.66 -3.97 -8.42
CA SER A 124 3.48 -3.58 -7.67
C SER A 124 2.21 -3.51 -8.52
N PHE A 125 2.34 -3.49 -9.85
CA PHE A 125 1.21 -3.22 -10.75
C PHE A 125 0.08 -4.24 -10.60
N ASP A 126 0.36 -5.54 -10.74
CA ASP A 126 -0.65 -6.58 -10.65
C ASP A 126 -1.28 -6.68 -9.24
N PRO A 127 -0.50 -6.78 -8.14
CA PRO A 127 -1.10 -6.87 -6.81
C PRO A 127 -1.91 -5.63 -6.41
N LEU A 128 -1.48 -4.42 -6.77
CA LEU A 128 -2.23 -3.20 -6.47
C LEU A 128 -3.47 -3.05 -7.34
N SER A 129 -3.40 -3.45 -8.62
CA SER A 129 -4.58 -3.48 -9.50
C SER A 129 -5.64 -4.43 -8.95
N ARG A 130 -5.24 -5.64 -8.55
CA ARG A 130 -6.18 -6.61 -7.96
C ARG A 130 -6.76 -6.14 -6.65
N ALA A 131 -5.96 -5.48 -5.81
CA ALA A 131 -6.45 -4.88 -4.58
C ALA A 131 -7.52 -3.81 -4.84
N GLY A 132 -7.28 -2.89 -5.76
CA GLY A 132 -8.24 -1.87 -6.15
C GLY A 132 -9.52 -2.47 -6.74
N ALA A 133 -9.39 -3.43 -7.67
CA ALA A 133 -10.51 -4.10 -8.31
C ALA A 133 -11.36 -4.90 -7.31
N ALA A 134 -10.73 -5.65 -6.39
CA ALA A 134 -11.43 -6.39 -5.35
C ALA A 134 -12.19 -5.45 -4.40
N GLY A 135 -11.60 -4.29 -4.05
CA GLY A 135 -12.29 -3.26 -3.29
C GLY A 135 -13.51 -2.71 -3.99
N ARG A 136 -13.39 -2.40 -5.26
CA ARG A 136 -14.54 -1.97 -6.08
C ARG A 136 -15.66 -3.00 -6.09
N ILE A 137 -15.33 -4.29 -6.28
CA ILE A 137 -16.32 -5.37 -6.29
C ILE A 137 -17.06 -5.45 -4.94
N ALA A 138 -16.32 -5.39 -3.82
CA ALA A 138 -16.93 -5.45 -2.49
C ALA A 138 -17.81 -4.24 -2.19
N LEU A 139 -17.39 -3.06 -2.63
CA LEU A 139 -18.19 -1.84 -2.50
C LEU A 139 -19.47 -1.90 -3.33
N ILE A 140 -19.39 -2.44 -4.55
CA ILE A 140 -20.56 -2.67 -5.41
C ILE A 140 -21.55 -3.65 -4.75
N ASP A 141 -21.06 -4.78 -4.24
CA ASP A 141 -21.91 -5.78 -3.58
C ASP A 141 -22.64 -5.17 -2.37
N GLU A 142 -21.93 -4.43 -1.53
CA GLU A 142 -22.54 -3.81 -0.36
C GLU A 142 -23.49 -2.64 -0.73
N ALA A 143 -23.12 -1.86 -1.75
CA ALA A 143 -24.02 -0.83 -2.29
C ALA A 143 -25.32 -1.42 -2.83
N ALA A 144 -25.23 -2.51 -3.57
CA ALA A 144 -26.40 -3.21 -4.11
C ALA A 144 -27.33 -3.67 -2.99
N ARG A 145 -26.76 -4.22 -1.91
CA ARG A 145 -27.52 -4.60 -0.70
C ARG A 145 -28.21 -3.40 -0.04
N LEU A 146 -27.49 -2.29 0.13
CA LEU A 146 -28.01 -1.06 0.77
C LEU A 146 -29.08 -0.39 -0.10
N LEU A 147 -28.91 -0.38 -1.41
CA LEU A 147 -29.85 0.22 -2.36
C LEU A 147 -31.04 -0.70 -2.68
N GLY A 148 -30.98 -1.99 -2.31
CA GLY A 148 -32.01 -2.98 -2.62
C GLY A 148 -32.10 -3.23 -4.15
N VAL A 149 -30.98 -3.41 -4.81
CA VAL A 149 -30.86 -3.66 -6.26
C VAL A 149 -29.92 -4.84 -6.53
N ASN A 150 -29.87 -5.30 -7.79
CA ASN A 150 -28.90 -6.32 -8.18
C ASN A 150 -27.51 -5.68 -8.36
N ALA A 151 -26.45 -6.36 -7.91
CA ALA A 151 -25.07 -5.90 -8.09
C ALA A 151 -24.67 -5.75 -9.57
N ALA A 152 -25.27 -6.55 -10.46
CA ALA A 152 -25.06 -6.45 -11.90
C ALA A 152 -25.59 -5.13 -12.52
N ASP A 153 -26.53 -4.47 -11.85
CA ASP A 153 -27.09 -3.18 -12.27
C ASP A 153 -26.30 -2.00 -11.69
N CYS A 154 -25.31 -2.28 -10.85
CA CYS A 154 -24.52 -1.28 -10.16
C CYS A 154 -23.25 -0.91 -10.94
N GLN A 155 -22.92 0.37 -10.97
CA GLN A 155 -21.69 0.90 -11.54
C GLN A 155 -20.96 1.78 -10.53
N ALA A 156 -19.69 1.47 -10.30
CA ALA A 156 -18.83 2.30 -9.49
C ALA A 156 -18.16 3.39 -10.33
N ARG A 157 -18.17 4.62 -9.82
CA ARG A 157 -17.50 5.75 -10.46
C ARG A 157 -17.30 6.90 -9.47
N ASP A 158 -16.11 7.52 -9.51
CA ASP A 158 -15.76 8.73 -8.75
C ASP A 158 -16.10 8.64 -7.24
N GLY A 159 -15.86 7.46 -6.63
CA GLY A 159 -16.10 7.24 -5.21
C GLY A 159 -17.58 7.03 -4.84
N SER A 160 -18.40 6.66 -5.81
CA SER A 160 -19.81 6.35 -5.62
C SER A 160 -20.22 5.11 -6.41
N VAL A 161 -21.32 4.47 -5.99
CA VAL A 161 -21.98 3.41 -6.74
C VAL A 161 -23.35 3.89 -7.15
N THR A 162 -23.69 3.72 -8.42
CA THR A 162 -25.00 4.09 -9.00
C THR A 162 -25.71 2.88 -9.55
N ALA A 163 -27.04 2.88 -9.47
CA ALA A 163 -27.91 1.89 -10.09
C ALA A 163 -29.24 2.58 -10.52
N GLY A 164 -29.37 2.86 -11.80
CA GLY A 164 -30.46 3.69 -12.34
C GLY A 164 -30.45 5.09 -11.70
N SER A 165 -31.57 5.45 -11.02
CA SER A 165 -31.67 6.74 -10.32
C SER A 165 -31.13 6.72 -8.89
N LYS A 166 -30.74 5.55 -8.37
CA LYS A 166 -30.19 5.40 -7.03
C LYS A 166 -28.69 5.61 -7.03
N SER A 167 -28.15 6.22 -5.97
CA SER A 167 -26.70 6.41 -5.79
C SER A 167 -26.35 6.34 -4.31
N ILE A 168 -25.15 5.86 -4.01
CA ILE A 168 -24.59 5.83 -2.67
C ILE A 168 -23.07 6.07 -2.76
N SER A 169 -22.54 6.94 -1.91
CA SER A 169 -21.10 7.21 -1.87
C SER A 169 -20.32 6.11 -1.14
N TYR A 170 -19.04 5.96 -1.42
CA TYR A 170 -18.15 5.07 -0.68
C TYR A 170 -18.10 5.46 0.81
N ALA A 171 -18.09 6.77 1.10
CA ALA A 171 -18.20 7.29 2.47
C ALA A 171 -19.43 6.73 3.20
N GLU A 172 -20.57 6.74 2.56
CA GLU A 172 -21.81 6.24 3.15
C GLU A 172 -21.83 4.71 3.28
N ILE A 173 -21.30 3.99 2.29
CA ILE A 173 -21.13 2.54 2.36
C ILE A 173 -20.24 2.18 3.56
N VAL A 174 -19.13 2.91 3.78
CA VAL A 174 -18.23 2.67 4.92
C VAL A 174 -18.90 2.99 6.26
N ARG A 175 -19.72 4.04 6.32
CA ARG A 175 -20.45 4.42 7.56
C ARG A 175 -21.55 3.44 7.95
N THR A 176 -22.27 2.90 6.99
CA THR A 176 -23.52 2.19 7.21
C THR A 176 -23.49 0.73 6.79
N GLY A 177 -22.53 0.35 5.99
CA GLY A 177 -22.41 -0.97 5.40
C GLY A 177 -21.76 -2.02 6.31
N LYS A 178 -21.87 -3.27 5.85
CA LYS A 178 -21.24 -4.44 6.49
C LYS A 178 -20.22 -5.04 5.51
N LEU A 179 -19.11 -4.34 5.35
CA LEU A 179 -18.03 -4.75 4.46
C LEU A 179 -17.23 -5.90 5.09
N GLY A 180 -17.40 -7.10 4.62
CA GLY A 180 -16.78 -8.31 5.18
C GLY A 180 -16.47 -9.37 4.13
N ARG A 181 -16.26 -8.99 2.86
CA ARG A 181 -15.98 -9.96 1.79
C ARG A 181 -14.54 -10.44 1.83
N THR A 182 -14.36 -11.75 1.77
CA THR A 182 -13.06 -12.41 1.64
C THR A 182 -12.87 -12.94 0.21
N PHE A 183 -11.67 -12.78 -0.33
CA PHE A 183 -11.28 -13.33 -1.62
C PHE A 183 -10.19 -14.39 -1.41
N THR A 184 -10.36 -15.56 -2.03
CA THR A 184 -9.26 -16.53 -2.12
C THR A 184 -8.20 -16.06 -3.12
N PRO A 185 -6.98 -16.58 -3.07
CA PRO A 185 -5.95 -16.25 -4.07
C PRO A 185 -6.42 -16.50 -5.50
N GLU A 186 -7.14 -17.59 -5.74
CA GLU A 186 -7.69 -17.94 -7.06
C GLU A 186 -8.75 -16.94 -7.49
N ALA A 187 -9.64 -16.53 -6.58
CA ALA A 187 -10.65 -15.51 -6.86
C ALA A 187 -10.03 -14.16 -7.21
N LEU A 188 -8.94 -13.77 -6.52
CA LEU A 188 -8.19 -12.56 -6.85
C LEU A 188 -7.57 -12.65 -8.25
N GLN A 189 -6.95 -13.79 -8.58
CA GLN A 189 -6.37 -14.00 -9.91
C GLN A 189 -7.41 -14.00 -11.03
N ALA A 190 -8.62 -14.44 -10.74
CA ALA A 190 -9.73 -14.46 -11.68
C ALA A 190 -10.39 -13.09 -11.92
N ILE A 191 -10.08 -12.07 -11.11
CA ILE A 191 -10.63 -10.71 -11.29
C ILE A 191 -10.16 -10.17 -12.63
N VAL A 192 -11.12 -9.77 -13.46
CA VAL A 192 -10.84 -9.08 -14.72
C VAL A 192 -10.49 -7.63 -14.41
N LEU A 193 -9.25 -7.24 -14.72
CA LEU A 193 -8.78 -5.88 -14.56
C LEU A 193 -9.22 -5.01 -15.75
N LYS A 194 -9.26 -3.70 -15.54
CA LYS A 194 -9.56 -2.72 -16.59
C LYS A 194 -8.58 -2.84 -17.75
N LYS A 195 -9.11 -2.77 -18.96
CA LYS A 195 -8.32 -2.61 -20.18
C LYS A 195 -7.77 -1.18 -20.27
N PRO A 196 -6.73 -0.94 -21.08
CA PRO A 196 -6.15 0.39 -21.22
C PRO A 196 -7.15 1.50 -21.57
N ASP A 197 -8.12 1.20 -22.43
CA ASP A 197 -9.20 2.11 -22.85
C ASP A 197 -10.25 2.42 -21.77
N GLN A 198 -10.29 1.62 -20.71
CA GLN A 198 -11.18 1.80 -19.56
C GLN A 198 -10.52 2.57 -18.40
N ARG A 199 -9.23 2.82 -18.50
CA ARG A 199 -8.46 3.52 -17.45
C ARG A 199 -8.72 5.02 -17.51
N ARG A 200 -8.77 5.63 -16.33
CA ARG A 200 -9.10 7.04 -16.17
C ARG A 200 -7.97 7.86 -15.54
N LEU A 201 -7.10 7.19 -14.83
CA LEU A 201 -5.96 7.81 -14.15
C LEU A 201 -4.64 7.37 -14.78
N ILE A 202 -4.47 6.07 -15.04
CA ILE A 202 -3.25 5.54 -15.66
C ILE A 202 -3.26 5.91 -17.15
N GLY A 203 -2.16 6.53 -17.61
CA GLY A 203 -2.04 6.99 -18.99
C GLY A 203 -2.64 8.38 -19.25
N HIS A 204 -3.22 9.02 -18.23
CA HIS A 204 -3.76 10.39 -18.32
C HIS A 204 -2.91 11.37 -17.53
N ASP A 205 -3.05 12.65 -17.84
CA ASP A 205 -2.41 13.72 -17.10
C ASP A 205 -3.13 13.92 -15.76
N VAL A 206 -2.47 13.51 -14.69
CA VAL A 206 -2.99 13.56 -13.33
C VAL A 206 -1.93 14.18 -12.43
N GLN A 207 -2.29 15.21 -11.70
CA GLN A 207 -1.37 15.91 -10.80
C GLN A 207 -0.80 14.95 -9.74
N ALA A 208 0.51 15.02 -9.54
CA ALA A 208 1.15 14.25 -8.48
C ALA A 208 0.73 14.78 -7.09
N VAL A 209 0.37 13.84 -6.19
CA VAL A 209 -0.16 14.17 -4.86
C VAL A 209 0.88 14.84 -3.98
N ASP A 210 2.14 14.55 -4.21
CA ASP A 210 3.29 14.96 -3.39
C ASP A 210 3.99 16.25 -3.85
N VAL A 211 3.55 16.87 -4.96
CA VAL A 211 4.14 18.11 -5.45
C VAL A 211 4.05 19.25 -4.43
N PRO A 212 2.91 19.52 -3.76
CA PRO A 212 2.84 20.63 -2.82
C PRO A 212 3.87 20.53 -1.69
N SER A 213 4.06 19.36 -1.09
CA SER A 213 5.03 19.16 -0.02
C SER A 213 6.48 19.31 -0.50
N LYS A 214 6.77 18.92 -1.74
CA LYS A 214 8.11 19.02 -2.34
C LYS A 214 8.49 20.44 -2.75
N THR A 215 7.51 21.30 -2.95
CA THR A 215 7.75 22.68 -3.41
C THR A 215 7.70 23.72 -2.29
N ASN A 216 7.14 23.38 -1.13
CA ASN A 216 7.04 24.28 0.03
C ASN A 216 7.99 23.89 1.19
N GLY A 217 8.84 22.89 1.00
CA GLY A 217 9.79 22.42 2.02
C GLY A 217 9.20 21.50 3.09
N ALA A 218 7.95 21.06 2.96
CA ALA A 218 7.32 20.16 3.93
C ALA A 218 7.64 18.67 3.70
N ALA A 219 8.21 18.31 2.54
CA ALA A 219 8.62 16.94 2.26
C ALA A 219 9.79 16.53 3.15
N ILE A 220 9.70 15.35 3.79
CA ILE A 220 10.74 14.78 4.64
C ILE A 220 11.30 13.55 3.92
N TYR A 221 12.61 13.55 3.73
CA TYR A 221 13.35 12.45 3.14
C TYR A 221 14.20 11.74 4.20
N GLY A 222 14.81 10.60 3.85
CA GLY A 222 15.63 9.84 4.79
C GLY A 222 16.79 10.65 5.40
N ILE A 223 17.35 11.63 4.65
CA ILE A 223 18.42 12.51 5.17
C ILE A 223 17.90 13.51 6.22
N ASP A 224 16.60 13.81 6.21
CA ASP A 224 15.95 14.75 7.12
C ASP A 224 15.41 14.05 8.38
N ALA A 225 15.43 12.71 8.39
CA ALA A 225 14.90 11.95 9.50
C ALA A 225 15.71 12.18 10.79
N VAL A 226 15.01 12.50 11.88
CA VAL A 226 15.60 12.68 13.21
C VAL A 226 14.80 11.85 14.20
N VAL A 227 15.48 10.96 14.92
CA VAL A 227 14.89 10.15 15.99
C VAL A 227 15.62 10.38 17.31
N GLY A 228 14.91 10.20 18.43
CA GLY A 228 15.52 10.35 19.76
C GLY A 228 16.70 9.40 19.94
N GLY A 229 17.84 9.93 20.40
CA GLY A 229 19.07 9.14 20.58
C GLY A 229 19.81 8.77 19.29
N MET A 230 19.43 9.36 18.15
CA MET A 230 20.08 9.08 16.87
C MET A 230 21.56 9.46 16.91
N VAL A 231 22.39 8.58 16.31
CA VAL A 231 23.82 8.83 16.10
C VAL A 231 24.11 8.78 14.60
N TYR A 232 25.17 9.47 14.19
CA TYR A 232 25.61 9.49 12.81
C TYR A 232 26.82 8.56 12.64
N ALA A 233 26.75 7.69 11.66
CA ALA A 233 27.84 6.78 11.33
C ALA A 233 28.23 6.90 9.85
N ARG A 234 29.50 6.73 9.57
CA ARG A 234 30.03 6.64 8.19
C ARG A 234 30.77 5.32 8.02
N PRO A 235 30.39 4.48 7.06
CA PRO A 235 31.11 3.25 6.80
C PRO A 235 32.49 3.53 6.19
N ARG A 236 33.50 2.78 6.62
CA ARG A 236 34.78 2.66 5.90
C ARG A 236 34.63 1.51 4.92
N ILE A 237 34.75 1.82 3.65
CA ILE A 237 34.55 0.85 2.58
C ILE A 237 35.93 0.35 2.14
N PRO A 238 36.14 -0.98 2.02
CA PRO A 238 37.39 -1.53 1.50
C PRO A 238 37.53 -1.21 0.00
N PRO A 239 38.79 -1.25 -0.53
CA PRO A 239 39.02 -0.96 -1.94
C PRO A 239 38.42 -2.01 -2.88
N THR A 240 38.13 -3.21 -2.38
CA THR A 240 37.52 -4.29 -3.13
C THR A 240 36.07 -4.50 -2.68
N ARG A 241 35.18 -4.83 -3.63
CA ARG A 241 33.76 -5.01 -3.36
C ARG A 241 33.44 -6.29 -2.56
N TYR A 242 34.22 -7.33 -2.77
CA TYR A 242 34.05 -8.64 -2.16
C TYR A 242 35.40 -9.21 -1.67
N GLY A 243 35.34 -10.15 -0.73
CA GLY A 243 36.49 -10.88 -0.27
C GLY A 243 37.43 -10.12 0.68
N SER A 244 37.03 -8.93 1.13
CA SER A 244 37.79 -8.17 2.12
C SER A 244 37.46 -8.62 3.52
N SER A 245 38.44 -8.66 4.41
CA SER A 245 38.28 -8.85 5.85
C SER A 245 38.98 -7.73 6.61
N VAL A 246 38.43 -7.35 7.76
CA VAL A 246 39.07 -6.39 8.65
C VAL A 246 40.18 -7.10 9.42
N LEU A 247 41.42 -6.67 9.22
CA LEU A 247 42.57 -7.22 9.92
C LEU A 247 42.82 -6.51 11.26
N SER A 248 42.66 -5.19 11.28
CA SER A 248 42.82 -4.38 12.48
C SER A 248 42.04 -3.09 12.33
N ILE A 249 41.67 -2.48 13.46
CA ILE A 249 41.03 -1.18 13.52
C ILE A 249 41.88 -0.28 14.41
N ASP A 250 42.32 0.86 13.86
CA ASP A 250 42.91 1.95 14.64
C ASP A 250 41.93 3.13 14.68
N ASP A 251 41.29 3.30 15.79
CA ASP A 251 40.35 4.39 16.06
C ASP A 251 40.93 5.46 17.02
N SER A 252 42.24 5.41 17.28
CA SER A 252 42.91 6.27 18.23
C SER A 252 42.70 7.77 17.96
N ALA A 253 42.68 8.17 16.69
CA ALA A 253 42.40 9.54 16.31
C ALA A 253 40.90 9.91 16.51
N ALA A 254 40.00 9.00 16.19
CA ALA A 254 38.55 9.21 16.33
C ALA A 254 38.13 9.35 17.79
N ARG A 255 38.72 8.58 18.70
CA ARG A 255 38.49 8.68 20.17
C ARG A 255 38.81 10.03 20.75
N LYS A 256 39.65 10.85 20.11
CA LYS A 256 39.97 12.22 20.52
C LYS A 256 38.89 13.22 20.11
N VAL A 257 37.96 12.84 19.25
CA VAL A 257 36.87 13.72 18.80
C VAL A 257 35.74 13.68 19.84
N LYS A 258 35.32 14.83 20.32
CA LYS A 258 34.19 14.92 21.27
C LYS A 258 32.93 14.38 20.63
N GLY A 259 32.27 13.43 21.30
CA GLY A 259 31.04 12.81 20.81
C GLY A 259 31.24 11.54 19.96
N TYR A 260 32.48 11.07 19.81
CA TYR A 260 32.74 9.75 19.26
C TYR A 260 32.23 8.65 20.21
N ILE A 261 31.53 7.67 19.66
CA ILE A 261 30.96 6.54 20.39
C ILE A 261 31.56 5.23 19.89
#